data_38af7f9d4fe026b3ad18509231fd7cfe
#
_entry.id   38af7f9d4fe026b3ad18509231fd7cfe
#
_cell.length_a   1.000
_cell.length_b   1.000
_cell.length_c   1.000
_cell.angle_alpha   90.00
_cell.angle_beta   90.00
_cell.angle_gamma   90.00
#
_symmetry.space_group_name_H-M   'P 1'
#
loop_
_entity.id
_entity.type
_entity.pdbx_description
1 polymer ?
#
loop_
_entity_poly.entity_id
_entity_poly.type
_entity_poly.pdbx_seq_one_letter_code
_entity_poly.pdbx_strand_id
1 'polypeptide(L)'
;MSAFRTPRWPRAALSGMAAAALLSAVLPTASPARAADRSGPPVPARYAHQRLNWQPCATKPSLECARMAVPRDWHHPGTGADLSVAVSRHRAADPARRRGVLMMAAGGPGASGLTRPADFAARSPAVGAAYDVVGFDQRGVGSSTPVRCQTDAEFQDFYAHDFRDRSPAALRGVLDRSRQLVAGCLRRSGDLIPWLTTEQAVRDMDLFRALLGVRKISYYGPSYATWLGAYYATEFPQRVERAVLDSNLDFSGTWQDVEGGQPRSFQRRFEQDFLPWIARYEATYHYGRTAAEAKARWEARRRALRDHPLTVGSLTIGPNQLDNATLQSIYNARQQFPQLASALSALDHWPSATPAERTLAGKVFGNYLSPGFAAAFFSVTCNDTPWRRDLGHWIRRSAEDTAAHPLAGARELAYAATCASWPVPAAPRVRVTGKGLPTTLMLNSVHDPATYYEGALAAHRALRGSRLVTVTGGGDHGQYQNGNACVDGIVNAYLLDGAAPEHDVACEAGPLPVPPGRG
;
A
#
# COMPACT_ATOMS: atom_id res chain seq x y z
N MET A 1 20.39 0.97 -66.15
CA MET A 1 21.84 0.68 -66.35
C MET A 1 22.33 0.02 -65.09
N SER A 2 22.64 -1.07 -65.10
CA SER A 2 23.49 -2.21 -65.29
C SER A 2 23.13 -3.31 -64.31
N ALA A 3 22.76 -4.41 -64.90
CA ALA A 3 22.56 -5.72 -64.25
C ALA A 3 23.92 -6.32 -63.85
N PHE A 4 23.96 -7.13 -62.79
CA PHE A 4 24.96 -8.18 -62.66
C PHE A 4 24.30 -9.51 -62.25
N ARG A 5 24.76 -10.52 -62.98
CA ARG A 5 24.26 -11.89 -63.16
C ARG A 5 24.78 -12.83 -62.07
N THR A 6 23.96 -13.82 -61.74
CA THR A 6 24.33 -15.07 -61.08
C THR A 6 25.20 -15.99 -61.89
N PRO A 7 26.04 -16.85 -61.33
CA PRO A 7 26.48 -18.08 -62.00
C PRO A 7 25.85 -19.34 -61.34
N ARG A 8 25.29 -20.18 -62.22
CA ARG A 8 24.92 -21.60 -61.96
C ARG A 8 26.15 -22.49 -62.16
N TRP A 9 26.29 -23.54 -61.35
CA TRP A 9 27.15 -24.68 -61.58
C TRP A 9 26.39 -25.99 -61.43
N PRO A 10 26.80 -27.09 -62.17
CA PRO A 10 25.92 -28.18 -62.59
C PRO A 10 25.94 -29.39 -61.64
N ARG A 11 24.89 -30.20 -61.81
CA ARG A 11 24.73 -31.52 -61.17
C ARG A 11 25.65 -32.56 -61.86
N ALA A 12 26.30 -33.40 -61.04
CA ALA A 12 26.83 -34.70 -61.46
C ALA A 12 26.20 -35.79 -60.60
N ALA A 13 25.57 -36.74 -61.29
CA ALA A 13 25.02 -37.96 -60.70
C ALA A 13 26.11 -39.03 -60.62
N LEU A 14 26.18 -39.75 -59.52
CA LEU A 14 26.86 -41.03 -59.43
C LEU A 14 26.01 -42.01 -58.56
N SER A 15 25.58 -43.07 -59.24
CA SER A 15 24.89 -44.21 -58.67
C SER A 15 25.88 -45.13 -57.98
N GLY A 16 25.62 -45.56 -56.78
CA GLY A 16 26.36 -46.61 -56.10
C GLY A 16 25.44 -47.38 -55.12
N MET A 17 25.09 -48.60 -55.50
CA MET A 17 24.43 -49.57 -54.63
C MET A 17 25.37 -49.99 -53.47
N ALA A 18 24.89 -50.01 -52.26
CA ALA A 18 25.47 -50.81 -51.19
C ALA A 18 24.40 -51.19 -50.14
N ALA A 19 24.50 -52.41 -49.68
CA ALA A 19 23.57 -53.24 -48.95
C ALA A 19 23.06 -52.67 -47.62
N ALA A 20 21.81 -52.99 -47.31
CA ALA A 20 21.15 -52.77 -46.06
C ALA A 20 21.68 -53.70 -44.96
N ALA A 21 22.20 -53.12 -43.88
CA ALA A 21 22.35 -53.80 -42.58
C ALA A 21 21.42 -53.08 -41.58
N LEU A 22 20.34 -53.72 -41.18
CA LEU A 22 19.39 -53.30 -40.15
C LEU A 22 20.06 -53.37 -38.78
N LEU A 23 20.62 -52.30 -38.26
CA LEU A 23 20.93 -52.12 -36.86
C LEU A 23 19.78 -51.36 -36.20
N SER A 24 18.99 -52.08 -35.42
CA SER A 24 17.95 -51.52 -34.54
C SER A 24 18.63 -50.74 -33.43
N ALA A 25 18.79 -49.43 -33.64
CA ALA A 25 19.19 -48.52 -32.59
C ALA A 25 17.98 -48.22 -31.69
N VAL A 26 17.97 -48.82 -30.48
CA VAL A 26 17.08 -48.44 -29.40
C VAL A 26 17.47 -47.03 -28.97
N LEU A 27 16.71 -46.02 -29.39
CA LEU A 27 16.79 -44.66 -28.88
C LEU A 27 16.32 -44.65 -27.43
N PRO A 28 17.11 -44.17 -26.47
CA PRO A 28 16.60 -43.96 -25.12
C PRO A 28 15.50 -42.91 -25.20
N THR A 29 14.30 -43.29 -24.78
CA THR A 29 13.19 -42.33 -24.55
C THR A 29 13.64 -41.36 -23.50
N ALA A 30 13.95 -40.13 -23.92
CA ALA A 30 14.19 -39.03 -23.00
C ALA A 30 12.89 -38.81 -22.20
N SER A 31 12.93 -39.18 -20.92
CA SER A 31 11.89 -38.80 -19.98
C SER A 31 11.70 -37.28 -20.07
N PRO A 32 10.46 -36.79 -20.12
CA PRO A 32 10.23 -35.36 -20.12
C PRO A 32 10.89 -34.78 -18.85
N ALA A 33 11.84 -33.88 -19.05
CA ALA A 33 12.47 -33.17 -17.94
C ALA A 33 11.33 -32.54 -17.14
N ARG A 34 11.14 -33.03 -15.92
CA ARG A 34 10.24 -32.44 -14.94
C ARG A 34 10.58 -30.96 -14.87
N ALA A 35 9.64 -30.12 -15.25
CA ALA A 35 9.79 -28.68 -15.08
C ALA A 35 10.26 -28.45 -13.65
N ALA A 36 11.45 -27.89 -13.48
CA ALA A 36 12.00 -27.61 -12.17
C ALA A 36 10.97 -26.79 -11.42
N ASP A 37 10.48 -27.37 -10.34
CA ASP A 37 9.58 -26.71 -9.41
C ASP A 37 10.32 -25.46 -8.93
N ARG A 38 9.87 -24.29 -9.38
CA ARG A 38 10.36 -22.98 -8.90
C ARG A 38 9.76 -22.68 -7.53
N SER A 39 9.70 -23.67 -6.65
CA SER A 39 9.56 -23.43 -5.23
C SER A 39 10.85 -22.75 -4.79
N GLY A 40 10.73 -21.54 -4.24
CA GLY A 40 11.86 -20.84 -3.65
C GLY A 40 12.62 -21.75 -2.67
N PRO A 41 13.78 -21.35 -2.16
CA PRO A 41 14.61 -22.19 -1.31
C PRO A 41 13.75 -22.80 -0.20
N PRO A 42 13.94 -24.11 0.13
CA PRO A 42 13.13 -24.81 1.11
C PRO A 42 13.19 -24.07 2.44
N VAL A 43 12.02 -23.84 3.06
CA VAL A 43 11.93 -23.24 4.39
C VAL A 43 12.69 -24.14 5.38
N PRO A 44 13.67 -23.62 6.15
CA PRO A 44 14.39 -24.44 7.12
C PRO A 44 13.44 -25.11 8.11
N ALA A 45 13.73 -26.38 8.45
CA ALA A 45 12.86 -27.22 9.26
C ALA A 45 12.41 -26.59 10.58
N ARG A 46 13.29 -25.82 11.25
CA ARG A 46 12.99 -25.13 12.51
C ARG A 46 11.84 -24.12 12.39
N TYR A 47 11.67 -23.47 11.22
CA TYR A 47 10.55 -22.57 10.97
C TYR A 47 9.33 -23.32 10.44
N ALA A 48 9.54 -24.29 9.54
CA ALA A 48 8.46 -25.05 8.93
C ALA A 48 7.68 -25.94 9.93
N HIS A 49 8.34 -26.40 11.00
CA HIS A 49 7.75 -27.33 11.97
C HIS A 49 7.29 -26.65 13.26
N GLN A 50 7.38 -25.31 13.39
CA GLN A 50 6.83 -24.61 14.54
C GLN A 50 5.30 -24.72 14.58
N ARG A 51 4.73 -24.69 15.77
CA ARG A 51 3.28 -24.70 15.96
C ARG A 51 2.80 -23.32 16.38
N LEU A 52 1.73 -22.85 15.76
CA LEU A 52 1.07 -21.62 16.16
C LEU A 52 0.20 -21.88 17.40
N ASN A 53 0.60 -21.31 18.53
CA ASN A 53 -0.19 -21.38 19.76
C ASN A 53 -1.26 -20.30 19.76
N TRP A 54 -2.44 -20.66 19.27
CA TRP A 54 -3.57 -19.76 19.14
C TRP A 54 -4.22 -19.46 20.48
N GLN A 55 -4.37 -18.19 20.80
CA GLN A 55 -5.04 -17.65 22.00
C GLN A 55 -5.99 -16.52 21.60
N PRO A 56 -7.02 -16.19 22.38
CA PRO A 56 -7.81 -14.98 22.13
C PRO A 56 -6.90 -13.74 22.05
N CYS A 57 -7.14 -12.86 21.05
CA CYS A 57 -6.34 -11.64 20.91
C CYS A 57 -6.66 -10.66 22.04
N ALA A 58 -5.64 -10.09 22.67
CA ALA A 58 -5.81 -9.16 23.80
C ALA A 58 -6.66 -7.92 23.43
N THR A 59 -6.48 -7.38 22.22
CA THR A 59 -7.18 -6.17 21.76
C THR A 59 -8.53 -6.47 21.09
N LYS A 60 -8.78 -7.70 20.65
CA LYS A 60 -10.03 -8.11 19.97
C LYS A 60 -10.31 -9.59 20.22
N PRO A 61 -10.93 -9.94 21.35
CA PRO A 61 -11.14 -11.34 21.78
C PRO A 61 -11.94 -12.22 20.80
N SER A 62 -12.64 -11.62 19.82
CA SER A 62 -13.30 -12.36 18.74
C SER A 62 -12.35 -12.94 17.71
N LEU A 63 -11.03 -12.64 17.81
CA LEU A 63 -9.97 -13.21 17.01
C LEU A 63 -9.10 -14.14 17.85
N GLU A 64 -8.48 -15.10 17.18
CA GLU A 64 -7.37 -15.86 17.73
C GLU A 64 -6.05 -15.28 17.22
N CYS A 65 -5.11 -15.05 18.12
CA CYS A 65 -3.77 -14.54 17.85
C CYS A 65 -2.71 -15.58 18.15
N ALA A 66 -1.62 -15.57 17.40
CA ALA A 66 -0.42 -16.34 17.66
C ALA A 66 0.82 -15.54 17.25
N ARG A 67 1.99 -16.12 17.52
CA ARG A 67 3.27 -15.61 17.03
C ARG A 67 3.99 -16.70 16.26
N MET A 68 4.65 -16.33 15.16
CA MET A 68 5.56 -17.22 14.46
C MET A 68 6.97 -16.63 14.47
N ALA A 69 7.97 -17.48 14.62
CA ALA A 69 9.36 -17.11 14.44
C ALA A 69 9.68 -17.11 12.94
N VAL A 70 10.40 -16.10 12.49
CA VAL A 70 10.90 -16.00 11.12
C VAL A 70 12.38 -15.63 11.15
N PRO A 71 13.20 -16.05 10.16
CA PRO A 71 14.58 -15.59 10.11
C PRO A 71 14.62 -14.07 9.87
N ARG A 72 15.60 -13.43 10.45
CA ARG A 72 15.88 -12.01 10.14
C ARG A 72 16.14 -11.82 8.64
N ASP A 73 16.96 -12.71 8.07
CA ASP A 73 17.27 -12.77 6.64
C ASP A 73 16.84 -14.13 6.06
N TRP A 74 15.90 -14.12 5.11
CA TRP A 74 15.45 -15.31 4.41
C TRP A 74 16.47 -15.90 3.44
N HIS A 75 17.45 -15.10 3.00
CA HIS A 75 18.52 -15.60 2.12
C HIS A 75 19.61 -16.32 2.91
N HIS A 76 19.79 -15.96 4.19
CA HIS A 76 20.76 -16.58 5.10
C HIS A 76 20.08 -16.93 6.44
N PRO A 77 19.14 -17.91 6.45
CA PRO A 77 18.43 -18.28 7.67
C PRO A 77 19.39 -18.80 8.73
N GLY A 78 19.34 -18.20 9.92
CA GLY A 78 20.23 -18.55 11.03
C GLY A 78 21.34 -17.53 11.28
N THR A 79 21.45 -16.51 10.45
CA THR A 79 22.30 -15.36 10.75
C THR A 79 21.54 -14.34 11.60
N GLY A 80 22.03 -14.07 12.81
CA GLY A 80 21.42 -13.16 13.76
C GLY A 80 20.17 -13.72 14.46
N ALA A 81 19.54 -12.88 15.27
CA ALA A 81 18.35 -13.24 16.03
C ALA A 81 17.12 -13.38 15.12
N ASP A 82 16.28 -14.37 15.40
CA ASP A 82 14.99 -14.52 14.75
C ASP A 82 14.05 -13.35 15.08
N LEU A 83 13.15 -13.03 14.15
CA LEU A 83 12.09 -12.09 14.39
C LEU A 83 10.81 -12.82 14.80
N SER A 84 9.96 -12.13 15.54
CA SER A 84 8.62 -12.59 15.88
C SER A 84 7.60 -11.86 15.04
N VAL A 85 6.79 -12.59 14.26
CA VAL A 85 5.66 -12.04 13.49
C VAL A 85 4.36 -12.42 14.17
N ALA A 86 3.56 -11.39 14.52
CA ALA A 86 2.25 -11.57 15.11
C ALA A 86 1.22 -11.87 14.01
N VAL A 87 0.43 -12.91 14.21
CA VAL A 87 -0.59 -13.37 13.26
C VAL A 87 -1.94 -13.52 13.96
N SER A 88 -3.01 -13.38 13.18
CA SER A 88 -4.37 -13.53 13.70
C SER A 88 -5.25 -14.31 12.73
N ARG A 89 -6.36 -14.83 13.26
CA ARG A 89 -7.40 -15.45 12.42
C ARG A 89 -8.80 -15.19 12.98
N HIS A 90 -9.73 -15.02 12.06
CA HIS A 90 -11.17 -15.14 12.24
C HIS A 90 -11.59 -16.42 11.51
N ARG A 91 -12.13 -17.38 12.22
CA ARG A 91 -12.57 -18.65 11.61
C ARG A 91 -13.81 -18.47 10.77
N ALA A 92 -13.92 -19.24 9.70
CA ALA A 92 -15.16 -19.34 8.92
C ALA A 92 -16.31 -19.71 9.84
N ALA A 93 -17.42 -18.96 9.77
CA ALA A 93 -18.58 -19.20 10.62
C ALA A 93 -19.30 -20.51 10.23
N ASP A 94 -19.17 -20.96 8.98
CA ASP A 94 -19.73 -22.22 8.50
C ASP A 94 -18.61 -23.17 8.01
N PRO A 95 -18.10 -24.05 8.89
CA PRO A 95 -17.04 -24.99 8.55
C PRO A 95 -17.39 -25.93 7.38
N ALA A 96 -18.68 -26.25 7.18
CA ALA A 96 -19.14 -27.14 6.10
C ALA A 96 -19.03 -26.46 4.72
N ARG A 97 -19.15 -25.13 4.66
CA ARG A 97 -19.00 -24.34 3.45
C ARG A 97 -17.65 -23.61 3.34
N ARG A 98 -16.71 -23.94 4.22
CA ARG A 98 -15.38 -23.33 4.23
C ARG A 98 -14.66 -23.57 2.90
N ARG A 99 -14.28 -22.47 2.24
CA ARG A 99 -13.57 -22.48 0.93
C ARG A 99 -12.05 -22.42 1.05
N GLY A 100 -11.53 -22.07 2.21
CA GLY A 100 -10.09 -21.99 2.43
C GLY A 100 -9.67 -20.87 3.35
N VAL A 101 -8.49 -20.32 3.09
CA VAL A 101 -7.91 -19.19 3.82
C VAL A 101 -7.89 -17.95 2.95
N LEU A 102 -8.40 -16.83 3.47
CA LEU A 102 -8.25 -15.49 2.88
C LEU A 102 -7.25 -14.71 3.74
N MET A 103 -6.06 -14.48 3.20
CA MET A 103 -5.03 -13.69 3.87
C MET A 103 -5.21 -12.21 3.56
N MET A 104 -5.29 -11.41 4.60
CA MET A 104 -5.35 -9.95 4.52
C MET A 104 -4.02 -9.33 4.92
N ALA A 105 -3.56 -8.36 4.15
CA ALA A 105 -2.46 -7.50 4.54
C ALA A 105 -2.94 -6.06 4.76
N ALA A 106 -2.20 -5.32 5.57
CA ALA A 106 -2.43 -3.90 5.79
C ALA A 106 -1.56 -3.05 4.86
N GLY A 107 -2.05 -1.87 4.50
CA GLY A 107 -1.32 -0.88 3.70
C GLY A 107 -0.30 -0.08 4.51
N GLY A 108 0.03 1.08 4.02
CA GLY A 108 1.06 2.00 4.51
C GLY A 108 2.20 2.11 3.53
N PRO A 109 3.33 1.39 3.71
CA PRO A 109 3.67 0.32 4.69
C PRO A 109 3.70 0.82 6.13
N GLY A 110 3.43 -0.09 7.08
CA GLY A 110 3.53 0.22 8.52
C GLY A 110 2.21 0.17 9.31
N ALA A 111 1.06 0.00 8.65
CA ALA A 111 -0.19 -0.21 9.35
C ALA A 111 -0.30 -1.64 9.91
N SER A 112 -0.91 -1.78 11.11
CA SER A 112 -1.19 -3.08 11.69
C SER A 112 -2.28 -3.82 10.91
N GLY A 113 -2.04 -5.09 10.65
CA GLY A 113 -2.98 -6.03 10.02
C GLY A 113 -3.70 -6.95 11.01
N LEU A 114 -3.25 -6.98 12.26
CA LEU A 114 -3.63 -8.00 13.23
C LEU A 114 -5.13 -8.03 13.55
N THR A 115 -5.81 -6.89 13.64
CA THR A 115 -7.24 -6.82 13.97
C THR A 115 -8.17 -6.80 12.76
N ARG A 116 -7.63 -6.62 11.55
CA ARG A 116 -8.40 -6.46 10.31
C ARG A 116 -9.29 -7.65 9.93
N PRO A 117 -8.93 -8.92 10.21
CA PRO A 117 -9.78 -10.06 9.85
C PRO A 117 -11.20 -9.98 10.40
N ALA A 118 -11.38 -9.53 11.65
CA ALA A 118 -12.71 -9.40 12.25
C ALA A 118 -13.53 -8.28 11.60
N ASP A 119 -12.90 -7.14 11.32
CA ASP A 119 -13.57 -5.99 10.70
C ASP A 119 -13.96 -6.30 9.25
N PHE A 120 -13.12 -7.05 8.55
CA PHE A 120 -13.41 -7.53 7.20
C PHE A 120 -14.58 -8.51 7.17
N ALA A 121 -14.57 -9.53 8.04
CA ALA A 121 -15.65 -10.51 8.14
C ALA A 121 -16.98 -9.86 8.50
N ALA A 122 -16.96 -8.86 9.39
CA ALA A 122 -18.16 -8.12 9.77
C ALA A 122 -18.74 -7.30 8.61
N ARG A 123 -17.90 -6.71 7.76
CA ARG A 123 -18.35 -5.91 6.60
C ARG A 123 -18.74 -6.76 5.38
N SER A 124 -18.24 -8.00 5.28
CA SER A 124 -18.59 -8.96 4.23
C SER A 124 -18.98 -10.31 4.88
N PRO A 125 -20.18 -10.42 5.50
CA PRO A 125 -20.57 -11.63 6.24
C PRO A 125 -20.53 -12.91 5.39
N ALA A 126 -20.90 -12.84 4.11
CA ALA A 126 -20.86 -13.99 3.22
C ALA A 126 -19.44 -14.52 3.01
N VAL A 127 -18.45 -13.62 2.83
CA VAL A 127 -17.04 -13.99 2.69
C VAL A 127 -16.49 -14.46 4.05
N GLY A 128 -16.82 -13.76 5.16
CA GLY A 128 -16.43 -14.14 6.52
C GLY A 128 -16.97 -15.51 6.95
N ALA A 129 -18.16 -15.91 6.45
CA ALA A 129 -18.70 -17.24 6.67
C ALA A 129 -17.99 -18.34 5.88
N ALA A 130 -17.44 -18.00 4.70
CA ALA A 130 -16.85 -18.95 3.76
C ALA A 130 -15.33 -19.12 3.91
N TYR A 131 -14.63 -18.19 4.56
CA TYR A 131 -13.17 -18.23 4.69
C TYR A 131 -12.70 -18.12 6.13
N ASP A 132 -11.64 -18.85 6.45
CA ASP A 132 -10.79 -18.42 7.56
C ASP A 132 -10.06 -17.16 7.11
N VAL A 133 -10.47 -16.00 7.64
CA VAL A 133 -9.82 -14.73 7.33
C VAL A 133 -8.64 -14.55 8.27
N VAL A 134 -7.44 -14.41 7.72
CA VAL A 134 -6.22 -14.28 8.51
C VAL A 134 -5.53 -12.96 8.25
N GLY A 135 -4.87 -12.43 9.27
CA GLY A 135 -4.11 -11.19 9.21
C GLY A 135 -2.78 -11.33 9.93
N PHE A 136 -1.91 -10.37 9.73
CA PHE A 136 -0.61 -10.33 10.39
C PHE A 136 -0.09 -8.90 10.47
N ASP A 137 0.71 -8.64 11.48
CA ASP A 137 1.58 -7.48 11.53
C ASP A 137 2.88 -7.84 10.82
N GLN A 138 3.23 -7.09 9.78
CA GLN A 138 4.46 -7.34 9.04
C GLN A 138 5.69 -7.18 9.95
N ARG A 139 6.84 -7.74 9.55
CA ARG A 139 8.10 -7.47 10.23
C ARG A 139 8.32 -5.97 10.38
N GLY A 140 8.70 -5.51 11.55
CA GLY A 140 8.84 -4.10 11.89
C GLY A 140 7.57 -3.43 12.43
N VAL A 141 6.39 -4.05 12.33
CA VAL A 141 5.09 -3.40 12.56
C VAL A 141 4.41 -3.94 13.82
N GLY A 142 3.73 -3.04 14.54
CA GLY A 142 2.72 -3.37 15.54
C GLY A 142 3.19 -4.33 16.63
N SER A 143 2.52 -5.46 16.74
CA SER A 143 2.82 -6.53 17.70
C SER A 143 3.94 -7.49 17.24
N SER A 144 4.42 -7.39 16.00
CA SER A 144 5.62 -8.08 15.53
C SER A 144 6.88 -7.45 16.13
N THR A 145 8.06 -8.03 15.89
CA THR A 145 9.33 -7.38 16.27
C THR A 145 9.34 -5.96 15.70
N PRO A 146 9.21 -4.91 16.54
CA PRO A 146 8.95 -3.56 16.06
C PRO A 146 10.23 -2.85 15.61
N VAL A 147 10.13 -2.03 14.57
CA VAL A 147 11.17 -1.04 14.24
C VAL A 147 10.92 0.26 14.99
N ARG A 148 12.00 0.92 15.40
CA ARG A 148 11.98 2.20 16.12
C ARG A 148 12.99 3.15 15.49
N CYS A 149 12.52 4.34 15.10
CA CYS A 149 13.37 5.40 14.54
C CYS A 149 13.39 6.65 15.41
N GLN A 150 12.25 7.01 16.00
CA GLN A 150 12.04 8.26 16.72
C GLN A 150 11.34 8.00 18.06
N THR A 151 11.58 8.86 19.03
CA THR A 151 10.72 9.06 20.19
C THR A 151 9.50 9.87 19.78
N ASP A 152 8.47 9.95 20.64
CA ASP A 152 7.29 10.78 20.38
C ASP A 152 7.67 12.26 20.18
N ALA A 153 8.61 12.79 20.96
CA ALA A 153 9.07 14.17 20.84
C ALA A 153 9.81 14.42 19.50
N GLU A 154 10.72 13.52 19.10
CA GLU A 154 11.41 13.62 17.81
C GLU A 154 10.44 13.50 16.62
N PHE A 155 9.40 12.68 16.75
CA PHE A 155 8.34 12.55 15.76
C PHE A 155 7.49 13.81 15.66
N GLN A 156 7.08 14.39 16.77
CA GLN A 156 6.35 15.66 16.80
C GLN A 156 7.18 16.79 16.20
N ASP A 157 8.48 16.90 16.53
CA ASP A 157 9.37 17.90 15.94
C ASP A 157 9.50 17.74 14.42
N PHE A 158 9.55 16.51 13.90
CA PHE A 158 9.63 16.25 12.45
C PHE A 158 8.47 16.91 11.69
N TYR A 159 7.27 16.92 12.27
CA TYR A 159 6.05 17.46 11.65
C TYR A 159 5.65 18.86 12.17
N ALA A 160 6.35 19.45 13.11
CA ALA A 160 5.99 20.73 13.71
C ALA A 160 6.19 21.94 12.78
N HIS A 161 7.04 21.82 11.77
CA HIS A 161 7.46 22.90 10.90
C HIS A 161 6.61 23.02 9.64
N ASP A 162 6.40 24.26 9.16
CA ASP A 162 5.70 24.48 7.90
C ASP A 162 6.54 24.01 6.71
N PHE A 163 6.17 22.88 6.11
CA PHE A 163 6.86 22.35 4.92
C PHE A 163 6.76 23.28 3.70
N ARG A 164 5.75 24.19 3.65
CA ARG A 164 5.65 25.18 2.57
C ARG A 164 6.58 26.38 2.76
N ASP A 165 7.21 26.54 3.93
CA ASP A 165 8.27 27.53 4.10
C ASP A 165 9.50 27.13 3.29
N ARG A 166 9.80 27.94 2.25
CA ARG A 166 10.90 27.70 1.32
C ARG A 166 12.13 28.54 1.66
N SER A 167 12.16 29.20 2.82
CA SER A 167 13.35 29.93 3.29
C SER A 167 14.55 28.99 3.40
N PRO A 168 15.78 29.48 3.17
CA PRO A 168 16.99 28.66 3.33
C PRO A 168 17.12 28.00 4.71
N ALA A 169 16.61 28.64 5.75
CA ALA A 169 16.61 28.11 7.12
C ALA A 169 15.63 26.93 7.25
N ALA A 170 14.39 27.08 6.75
CA ALA A 170 13.37 26.03 6.79
C ALA A 170 13.81 24.81 5.97
N LEU A 171 14.34 25.01 4.76
CA LEU A 171 14.87 23.92 3.93
C LEU A 171 16.01 23.15 4.62
N ARG A 172 16.97 23.86 5.24
CA ARG A 172 18.02 23.20 6.05
C ARG A 172 17.39 22.39 7.19
N GLY A 173 16.41 22.97 7.89
CA GLY A 173 15.70 22.28 8.97
C GLY A 173 15.03 20.97 8.52
N VAL A 174 14.37 20.94 7.36
CA VAL A 174 13.80 19.70 6.80
C VAL A 174 14.88 18.65 6.54
N LEU A 175 15.99 19.04 5.90
CA LEU A 175 17.10 18.12 5.61
C LEU A 175 17.76 17.58 6.90
N ASP A 176 17.93 18.43 7.92
CA ASP A 176 18.54 18.02 9.18
C ASP A 176 17.65 17.04 9.95
N ARG A 177 16.34 17.28 10.01
CA ARG A 177 15.38 16.34 10.61
C ARG A 177 15.31 15.01 9.86
N SER A 178 15.37 15.05 8.54
CA SER A 178 15.46 13.82 7.73
C SER A 178 16.70 12.99 8.08
N ARG A 179 17.87 13.65 8.23
CA ARG A 179 19.11 12.98 8.67
C ARG A 179 19.00 12.46 10.11
N GLN A 180 18.38 13.22 11.02
CA GLN A 180 18.16 12.81 12.41
C GLN A 180 17.25 11.58 12.49
N LEU A 181 16.19 11.52 11.68
CA LEU A 181 15.32 10.34 11.56
C LEU A 181 16.15 9.13 11.14
N VAL A 182 16.92 9.23 10.05
CA VAL A 182 17.80 8.14 9.57
C VAL A 182 18.77 7.69 10.67
N ALA A 183 19.47 8.63 11.32
CA ALA A 183 20.38 8.32 12.42
C ALA A 183 19.65 7.66 13.61
N GLY A 184 18.43 8.08 13.90
CA GLY A 184 17.58 7.48 14.92
C GLY A 184 17.20 6.03 14.60
N CYS A 185 16.85 5.74 13.33
CA CYS A 185 16.60 4.37 12.85
C CYS A 185 17.82 3.47 13.09
N LEU A 186 19.00 3.93 12.67
CA LEU A 186 20.24 3.16 12.80
C LEU A 186 20.62 2.91 14.25
N ARG A 187 20.48 3.90 15.13
CA ARG A 187 20.79 3.73 16.56
C ARG A 187 19.84 2.77 17.27
N ARG A 188 18.53 2.82 16.95
CA ARG A 188 17.50 2.10 17.72
C ARG A 188 17.15 0.74 17.12
N SER A 189 17.37 0.55 15.81
CA SER A 189 16.96 -0.66 15.09
C SER A 189 17.91 -1.03 13.95
N GLY A 190 19.19 -0.63 14.02
CA GLY A 190 20.16 -0.81 12.92
C GLY A 190 20.25 -2.24 12.41
N ASP A 191 20.21 -3.23 13.32
CA ASP A 191 20.28 -4.66 12.97
C ASP A 191 19.04 -5.15 12.21
N LEU A 192 17.91 -4.49 12.38
CA LEU A 192 16.64 -4.86 11.75
C LEU A 192 16.43 -4.16 10.40
N ILE A 193 16.90 -2.90 10.30
CA ILE A 193 16.64 -2.02 9.15
C ILE A 193 16.87 -2.68 7.78
N PRO A 194 17.99 -3.35 7.50
CA PRO A 194 18.25 -3.93 6.17
C PRO A 194 17.24 -5.00 5.74
N TRP A 195 16.52 -5.58 6.69
CA TRP A 195 15.63 -6.72 6.49
C TRP A 195 14.15 -6.34 6.43
N LEU A 196 13.85 -5.05 6.55
CA LEU A 196 12.50 -4.51 6.41
C LEU A 196 12.22 -4.18 4.94
N THR A 197 11.96 -5.21 4.16
CA THR A 197 11.66 -5.13 2.72
C THR A 197 10.41 -5.94 2.39
N THR A 198 9.76 -5.56 1.30
CA THR A 198 8.60 -6.31 0.79
C THR A 198 8.97 -7.74 0.40
N GLU A 199 10.16 -7.96 -0.17
CA GLU A 199 10.64 -9.29 -0.54
C GLU A 199 10.79 -10.22 0.67
N GLN A 200 11.34 -9.73 1.78
CA GLN A 200 11.43 -10.49 3.02
C GLN A 200 10.05 -10.75 3.62
N ALA A 201 9.14 -9.77 3.56
CA ALA A 201 7.79 -9.89 4.12
C ALA A 201 6.93 -10.92 3.37
N VAL A 202 7.07 -11.06 2.04
CA VAL A 202 6.30 -12.09 1.29
C VAL A 202 6.74 -13.50 1.63
N ARG A 203 7.98 -13.70 2.07
CA ARG A 203 8.46 -15.00 2.57
C ARG A 203 7.87 -15.32 3.96
N ASP A 204 7.69 -14.31 4.82
CA ASP A 204 6.94 -14.46 6.07
C ASP A 204 5.49 -14.90 5.79
N MET A 205 4.84 -14.28 4.78
CA MET A 205 3.49 -14.67 4.35
C MET A 205 3.42 -16.13 3.90
N ASP A 206 4.43 -16.58 3.16
CA ASP A 206 4.44 -17.96 2.68
C ASP A 206 4.69 -18.97 3.81
N LEU A 207 5.53 -18.62 4.78
CA LEU A 207 5.66 -19.42 6.00
C LEU A 207 4.32 -19.46 6.75
N PHE A 208 3.63 -18.33 6.92
CA PHE A 208 2.33 -18.29 7.57
C PHE A 208 1.32 -19.21 6.86
N ARG A 209 1.23 -19.14 5.52
CA ARG A 209 0.43 -20.09 4.73
C ARG A 209 0.77 -21.55 5.05
N ALA A 210 2.07 -21.88 5.09
CA ALA A 210 2.52 -23.25 5.36
C ALA A 210 2.14 -23.73 6.76
N LEU A 211 2.28 -22.85 7.77
CA LEU A 211 1.90 -23.15 9.16
C LEU A 211 0.38 -23.28 9.36
N LEU A 212 -0.43 -22.68 8.49
CA LEU A 212 -1.88 -22.92 8.43
C LEU A 212 -2.23 -24.27 7.77
N GLY A 213 -1.26 -25.00 7.23
CA GLY A 213 -1.45 -26.30 6.61
C GLY A 213 -2.17 -26.24 5.25
N VAL A 214 -2.18 -25.09 4.58
CA VAL A 214 -2.88 -24.92 3.29
C VAL A 214 -1.90 -24.79 2.13
N ARG A 215 -2.25 -25.42 1.01
CA ARG A 215 -1.43 -25.37 -0.21
C ARG A 215 -1.50 -24.00 -0.89
N LYS A 216 -2.67 -23.37 -0.91
CA LYS A 216 -2.94 -22.07 -1.52
C LYS A 216 -3.70 -21.18 -0.58
N ILE A 217 -3.59 -19.86 -0.79
CA ILE A 217 -4.40 -18.84 -0.14
C ILE A 217 -5.13 -17.99 -1.18
N SER A 218 -6.29 -17.50 -0.79
CA SER A 218 -6.85 -16.28 -1.39
C SER A 218 -6.23 -15.06 -0.69
N TYR A 219 -6.11 -13.96 -1.41
CA TYR A 219 -5.46 -12.75 -0.92
C TYR A 219 -6.37 -11.52 -1.11
N TYR A 220 -6.41 -10.64 -0.12
CA TYR A 220 -6.95 -9.29 -0.23
C TYR A 220 -5.96 -8.28 0.36
N GLY A 221 -5.61 -7.27 -0.41
CA GLY A 221 -4.68 -6.24 0.04
C GLY A 221 -4.98 -4.86 -0.53
N PRO A 222 -5.26 -3.85 0.34
CA PRO A 222 -5.44 -2.46 -0.09
C PRO A 222 -4.13 -1.67 -0.02
N SER A 223 -3.97 -0.67 -0.92
CA SER A 223 -2.86 0.29 -0.85
C SER A 223 -1.50 -0.39 -1.00
N TYR A 224 -0.53 -0.13 -0.11
CA TYR A 224 0.76 -0.84 -0.10
C TYR A 224 0.61 -2.37 -0.14
N ALA A 225 -0.44 -2.90 0.46
CA ALA A 225 -0.67 -4.34 0.38
C ALA A 225 -0.90 -4.86 -1.05
N THR A 226 -1.15 -4.00 -2.03
CA THR A 226 -1.17 -4.37 -3.46
C THR A 226 0.23 -4.69 -3.97
N TRP A 227 1.24 -3.93 -3.54
CA TRP A 227 2.65 -4.22 -3.84
C TRP A 227 3.10 -5.53 -3.20
N LEU A 228 2.77 -5.70 -1.90
CA LEU A 228 3.03 -6.94 -1.18
C LEU A 228 2.36 -8.16 -1.85
N GLY A 229 1.07 -8.03 -2.24
CA GLY A 229 0.33 -9.09 -2.93
C GLY A 229 0.89 -9.42 -4.31
N ALA A 230 1.29 -8.41 -5.09
CA ALA A 230 1.91 -8.59 -6.40
C ALA A 230 3.27 -9.30 -6.30
N TYR A 231 4.08 -8.96 -5.28
CA TYR A 231 5.36 -9.63 -5.02
C TYR A 231 5.13 -11.08 -4.55
N TYR A 232 4.21 -11.31 -3.61
CA TYR A 232 3.86 -12.65 -3.17
C TYR A 232 3.40 -13.54 -4.34
N ALA A 233 2.50 -13.01 -5.15
CA ALA A 233 1.98 -13.73 -6.31
C ALA A 233 3.08 -14.02 -7.36
N THR A 234 4.06 -13.13 -7.52
CA THR A 234 5.18 -13.33 -8.45
C THR A 234 6.18 -14.37 -7.95
N GLU A 235 6.52 -14.33 -6.65
CA GLU A 235 7.45 -15.28 -6.03
C GLU A 235 6.83 -16.67 -5.84
N PHE A 236 5.51 -16.73 -5.56
CA PHE A 236 4.81 -17.96 -5.22
C PHE A 236 3.52 -18.17 -6.04
N PRO A 237 3.57 -18.16 -7.39
CA PRO A 237 2.36 -18.18 -8.23
C PRO A 237 1.50 -19.43 -8.02
N GLN A 238 2.13 -20.57 -7.67
CA GLN A 238 1.42 -21.84 -7.41
C GLN A 238 0.69 -21.88 -6.05
N ARG A 239 0.88 -20.86 -5.22
CA ARG A 239 0.33 -20.75 -3.86
C ARG A 239 -0.82 -19.75 -3.75
N VAL A 240 -1.18 -19.11 -4.88
CA VAL A 240 -2.30 -18.19 -4.97
C VAL A 240 -3.52 -18.93 -5.55
N GLU A 241 -4.65 -18.82 -4.85
CA GLU A 241 -5.95 -19.30 -5.31
C GLU A 241 -6.72 -18.19 -5.99
N ARG A 242 -6.86 -17.05 -5.32
CA ARG A 242 -7.50 -15.81 -5.80
C ARG A 242 -6.76 -14.62 -5.23
N ALA A 243 -6.72 -13.51 -5.95
CA ALA A 243 -6.13 -12.28 -5.43
C ALA A 243 -6.96 -11.06 -5.80
N VAL A 244 -7.24 -10.22 -4.82
CA VAL A 244 -7.88 -8.92 -4.97
C VAL A 244 -6.90 -7.85 -4.47
N LEU A 245 -6.49 -6.97 -5.37
CA LEU A 245 -5.59 -5.85 -5.11
C LEU A 245 -6.40 -4.56 -5.21
N ASP A 246 -6.57 -3.86 -4.10
CA ASP A 246 -7.50 -2.75 -3.96
C ASP A 246 -6.75 -1.42 -3.78
N SER A 247 -7.02 -0.43 -4.62
CA SER A 247 -6.30 0.84 -4.62
C SER A 247 -4.80 0.63 -4.85
N ASN A 248 -4.44 0.39 -6.11
CA ASN A 248 -3.15 -0.17 -6.49
C ASN A 248 -2.04 0.88 -6.56
N LEU A 249 -0.93 0.61 -5.88
CA LEU A 249 0.33 1.27 -6.15
C LEU A 249 0.89 0.84 -7.51
N ASP A 250 1.73 1.68 -8.12
CA ASP A 250 2.54 1.26 -9.25
C ASP A 250 3.71 0.37 -8.78
N PHE A 251 3.42 -0.89 -8.52
CA PHE A 251 4.43 -1.88 -8.15
C PHE A 251 5.34 -2.29 -9.32
N SER A 252 5.17 -1.71 -10.49
CA SER A 252 6.07 -1.82 -11.63
C SER A 252 7.12 -0.71 -11.67
N GLY A 253 6.86 0.42 -10.99
CA GLY A 253 7.74 1.57 -10.81
C GLY A 253 8.68 1.48 -9.61
N THR A 254 9.10 2.60 -9.09
CA THR A 254 9.89 2.73 -7.86
C THR A 254 9.11 3.51 -6.80
N TRP A 255 9.51 3.43 -5.53
CA TRP A 255 8.89 4.21 -4.49
C TRP A 255 8.98 5.72 -4.71
N GLN A 256 10.09 6.21 -5.26
CA GLN A 256 10.20 7.64 -5.61
C GLN A 256 9.21 8.06 -6.70
N ASP A 257 8.83 7.15 -7.62
CA ASP A 257 7.80 7.44 -8.64
C ASP A 257 6.41 7.46 -8.00
N VAL A 258 6.13 6.53 -7.08
CA VAL A 258 4.87 6.50 -6.32
C VAL A 258 4.69 7.78 -5.51
N GLU A 259 5.67 8.13 -4.67
CA GLU A 259 5.59 9.36 -3.87
C GLU A 259 5.52 10.62 -4.77
N GLY A 260 6.30 10.65 -5.86
CA GLY A 260 6.28 11.77 -6.81
C GLY A 260 4.95 11.95 -7.57
N GLY A 261 4.10 10.93 -7.62
CA GLY A 261 2.76 11.02 -8.21
C GLY A 261 1.67 11.52 -7.26
N GLN A 262 1.88 11.36 -5.94
CA GLN A 262 0.89 11.68 -4.92
C GLN A 262 0.50 13.17 -4.84
N PRO A 263 1.41 14.15 -4.95
CA PRO A 263 1.02 15.57 -4.86
C PRO A 263 -0.13 15.94 -5.79
N ARG A 264 -0.06 15.51 -7.06
CA ARG A 264 -1.10 15.78 -8.06
C ARG A 264 -2.42 15.11 -7.72
N SER A 265 -2.40 13.86 -7.27
CA SER A 265 -3.63 13.12 -6.99
C SER A 265 -4.32 13.60 -5.72
N PHE A 266 -3.59 13.95 -4.67
CA PHE A 266 -4.16 14.60 -3.49
C PHE A 266 -4.76 15.98 -3.84
N GLN A 267 -4.07 16.79 -4.65
CA GLN A 267 -4.58 18.09 -5.08
C GLN A 267 -5.86 17.92 -5.91
N ARG A 268 -5.89 16.96 -6.84
CA ARG A 268 -7.08 16.61 -7.64
C ARG A 268 -8.26 16.25 -6.75
N ARG A 269 -8.08 15.33 -5.81
CA ARG A 269 -9.13 14.92 -4.88
C ARG A 269 -9.66 16.06 -4.04
N PHE A 270 -8.77 16.91 -3.54
CA PHE A 270 -9.13 18.08 -2.76
C PHE A 270 -9.95 19.07 -3.57
N GLU A 271 -9.48 19.46 -4.77
CA GLU A 271 -10.09 20.50 -5.59
C GLU A 271 -11.33 20.06 -6.37
N GLN A 272 -11.36 18.81 -6.82
CA GLN A 272 -12.45 18.34 -7.68
C GLN A 272 -13.57 17.63 -6.90
N ASP A 273 -13.27 17.11 -5.70
CA ASP A 273 -14.26 16.37 -4.93
C ASP A 273 -14.61 17.09 -3.62
N PHE A 274 -13.62 17.36 -2.74
CA PHE A 274 -13.89 17.89 -1.40
C PHE A 274 -14.35 19.36 -1.44
N LEU A 275 -13.65 20.25 -2.14
CA LEU A 275 -14.00 21.68 -2.17
C LEU A 275 -15.38 21.95 -2.80
N PRO A 276 -15.76 21.33 -3.94
CA PRO A 276 -17.12 21.46 -4.45
C PRO A 276 -18.18 20.87 -3.51
N TRP A 277 -17.84 19.79 -2.83
CA TRP A 277 -18.74 19.15 -1.86
C TRP A 277 -18.99 20.06 -0.65
N ILE A 278 -17.97 20.59 0.02
CA ILE A 278 -18.16 21.47 1.18
C ILE A 278 -18.90 22.76 0.80
N ALA A 279 -18.66 23.30 -0.37
CA ALA A 279 -19.33 24.49 -0.89
C ALA A 279 -20.83 24.25 -1.14
N ARG A 280 -21.22 23.04 -1.61
CA ARG A 280 -22.64 22.64 -1.75
C ARG A 280 -23.40 22.71 -0.43
N TYR A 281 -22.71 22.47 0.67
CA TYR A 281 -23.29 22.48 2.01
C TYR A 281 -22.91 23.74 2.83
N GLU A 282 -22.82 24.88 2.15
CA GLU A 282 -22.49 26.18 2.77
C GLU A 282 -23.42 26.51 3.94
N ALA A 283 -24.72 26.28 3.82
CA ALA A 283 -25.70 26.49 4.90
C ALA A 283 -25.40 25.67 6.19
N THR A 284 -24.63 24.56 6.07
CA THR A 284 -24.24 23.71 7.21
C THR A 284 -22.89 24.09 7.78
N TYR A 285 -21.92 24.32 6.87
CA TYR A 285 -20.50 24.46 7.27
C TYR A 285 -20.00 25.91 7.24
N HIS A 286 -20.72 26.81 6.58
CA HIS A 286 -20.36 28.23 6.41
C HIS A 286 -18.94 28.40 5.86
N TYR A 287 -18.56 27.56 4.87
CA TYR A 287 -17.17 27.47 4.39
C TYR A 287 -16.97 28.05 2.98
N GLY A 288 -17.97 28.76 2.45
CA GLY A 288 -17.98 29.35 1.10
C GLY A 288 -18.99 28.69 0.18
N ARG A 289 -19.53 29.47 -0.76
CA ARG A 289 -20.60 29.06 -1.70
C ARG A 289 -20.06 28.43 -2.97
N THR A 290 -18.78 28.60 -3.23
CA THR A 290 -18.07 28.04 -4.38
C THR A 290 -16.81 27.30 -3.93
N ALA A 291 -16.32 26.38 -4.75
CA ALA A 291 -15.06 25.69 -4.50
C ALA A 291 -13.87 26.67 -4.37
N ALA A 292 -13.90 27.77 -5.13
CA ALA A 292 -12.89 28.81 -5.08
C ALA A 292 -12.90 29.58 -3.74
N GLU A 293 -14.08 29.93 -3.24
CA GLU A 293 -14.24 30.56 -1.92
C GLU A 293 -13.81 29.62 -0.80
N ALA A 294 -14.22 28.34 -0.87
CA ALA A 294 -13.81 27.32 0.11
C ALA A 294 -12.29 27.14 0.12
N LYS A 295 -11.64 27.10 -1.05
CA LYS A 295 -10.18 27.06 -1.16
C LYS A 295 -9.53 28.30 -0.57
N ALA A 296 -10.03 29.50 -0.90
CA ALA A 296 -9.48 30.75 -0.37
C ALA A 296 -9.58 30.80 1.16
N ARG A 297 -10.70 30.34 1.74
CA ARG A 297 -10.90 30.24 3.20
C ARG A 297 -9.95 29.26 3.84
N TRP A 298 -9.77 28.07 3.25
CA TRP A 298 -8.81 27.06 3.71
C TRP A 298 -7.37 27.61 3.73
N GLU A 299 -6.94 28.29 2.64
CA GLU A 299 -5.61 28.93 2.56
C GLU A 299 -5.46 30.08 3.57
N ALA A 300 -6.52 30.87 3.79
CA ALA A 300 -6.51 31.93 4.81
C ALA A 300 -6.35 31.34 6.22
N ARG A 301 -7.06 30.23 6.53
CA ARG A 301 -6.92 29.51 7.79
C ARG A 301 -5.52 28.95 7.98
N ARG A 302 -4.94 28.38 6.92
CA ARG A 302 -3.56 27.88 6.94
C ARG A 302 -2.55 28.98 7.28
N ARG A 303 -2.70 30.16 6.67
CA ARG A 303 -1.85 31.31 7.00
C ARG A 303 -2.03 31.76 8.45
N ALA A 304 -3.26 31.85 8.93
CA ALA A 304 -3.54 32.22 10.32
C ALA A 304 -2.92 31.24 11.33
N LEU A 305 -2.94 29.93 11.04
CA LEU A 305 -2.32 28.90 11.87
C LEU A 305 -0.80 28.94 11.86
N ARG A 306 -0.17 29.48 10.81
CA ARG A 306 1.28 29.70 10.78
C ARG A 306 1.67 30.82 11.77
N ASP A 307 0.89 31.88 11.78
CA ASP A 307 1.18 33.07 12.60
C ASP A 307 0.68 32.89 14.05
N HIS A 308 -0.43 32.16 14.22
CA HIS A 308 -1.10 31.90 15.50
C HIS A 308 -1.60 30.46 15.57
N PRO A 309 -0.73 29.48 15.89
CA PRO A 309 -1.14 28.09 16.05
C PRO A 309 -2.12 27.94 17.20
N LEU A 310 -3.05 26.97 17.08
CA LEU A 310 -4.05 26.68 18.11
C LEU A 310 -3.63 25.49 18.94
N THR A 311 -4.04 25.47 20.22
CA THR A 311 -3.75 24.33 21.13
C THR A 311 -5.05 23.63 21.53
N VAL A 312 -5.07 22.29 21.45
CA VAL A 312 -6.15 21.42 21.90
C VAL A 312 -5.57 20.31 22.76
N GLY A 313 -5.69 20.39 24.06
CA GLY A 313 -4.98 19.50 24.97
C GLY A 313 -3.47 19.64 24.79
N SER A 314 -2.78 18.55 24.45
CA SER A 314 -1.34 18.55 24.13
C SER A 314 -1.04 18.76 22.64
N LEU A 315 -2.06 18.85 21.78
CA LEU A 315 -1.90 19.02 20.34
C LEU A 315 -1.76 20.50 19.99
N THR A 316 -0.72 20.85 19.24
CA THR A 316 -0.59 22.16 18.58
C THR A 316 -1.02 22.00 17.12
N ILE A 317 -2.05 22.72 16.72
CA ILE A 317 -2.57 22.76 15.34
C ILE A 317 -1.89 23.92 14.62
N GLY A 318 -0.93 23.62 13.79
CA GLY A 318 -0.25 24.54 12.88
C GLY A 318 -0.57 24.24 11.41
N PRO A 319 0.17 24.84 10.46
CA PRO A 319 -0.05 24.64 9.03
C PRO A 319 0.05 23.17 8.58
N ASN A 320 1.07 22.44 9.03
CA ASN A 320 1.27 21.05 8.66
C ASN A 320 0.17 20.14 9.23
N GLN A 321 -0.37 20.45 10.41
CA GLN A 321 -1.47 19.71 11.00
C GLN A 321 -2.73 19.88 10.16
N LEU A 322 -2.98 21.08 9.65
CA LEU A 322 -4.10 21.34 8.72
C LEU A 322 -3.89 20.60 7.39
N ASP A 323 -2.71 20.70 6.79
CA ASP A 323 -2.38 20.02 5.54
C ASP A 323 -2.57 18.50 5.71
N ASN A 324 -1.97 17.90 6.76
CA ASN A 324 -2.03 16.47 7.01
C ASN A 324 -3.46 15.98 7.32
N ALA A 325 -4.20 16.69 8.16
CA ALA A 325 -5.59 16.34 8.45
C ALA A 325 -6.46 16.36 7.19
N THR A 326 -6.25 17.35 6.31
CA THR A 326 -6.92 17.41 5.02
C THR A 326 -6.55 16.20 4.15
N LEU A 327 -5.25 15.90 4.02
CA LEU A 327 -4.76 14.73 3.28
C LEU A 327 -5.38 13.43 3.80
N GLN A 328 -5.37 13.20 5.11
CA GLN A 328 -5.93 11.99 5.72
C GLN A 328 -7.45 11.90 5.57
N SER A 329 -8.15 13.03 5.59
CA SER A 329 -9.62 13.06 5.54
C SER A 329 -10.19 12.97 4.12
N ILE A 330 -9.38 13.13 3.08
CA ILE A 330 -9.86 12.97 1.71
C ILE A 330 -9.67 11.55 1.15
N TYR A 331 -9.18 10.61 1.97
CA TYR A 331 -9.10 9.19 1.62
C TYR A 331 -10.48 8.55 1.44
N ASN A 332 -11.45 8.90 2.29
CA ASN A 332 -12.78 8.33 2.24
C ASN A 332 -13.85 9.41 2.46
N ALA A 333 -14.59 9.71 1.41
CA ALA A 333 -15.58 10.79 1.44
C ALA A 333 -16.70 10.51 2.45
N ARG A 334 -17.26 9.28 2.44
CA ARG A 334 -18.44 8.93 3.24
C ARG A 334 -18.23 9.16 4.72
N GLN A 335 -17.07 8.81 5.23
CA GLN A 335 -16.78 8.87 6.66
C GLN A 335 -16.11 10.18 7.07
N GLN A 336 -15.25 10.74 6.20
CA GLN A 336 -14.28 11.74 6.61
C GLN A 336 -14.59 13.16 6.11
N PHE A 337 -15.27 13.34 4.98
CA PHE A 337 -15.63 14.67 4.50
C PHE A 337 -16.47 15.46 5.50
N PRO A 338 -17.55 14.89 6.09
CA PRO A 338 -18.31 15.61 7.10
C PRO A 338 -17.50 15.96 8.36
N GLN A 339 -16.61 15.06 8.80
CA GLN A 339 -15.76 15.30 9.96
C GLN A 339 -14.76 16.43 9.72
N LEU A 340 -14.07 16.39 8.57
CA LEU A 340 -13.14 17.45 8.17
C LEU A 340 -13.85 18.79 8.06
N ALA A 341 -15.00 18.84 7.37
CA ALA A 341 -15.77 20.06 7.19
C ALA A 341 -16.22 20.68 8.53
N SER A 342 -16.72 19.86 9.45
CA SER A 342 -17.08 20.32 10.80
C SER A 342 -15.87 20.82 11.58
N ALA A 343 -14.73 20.12 11.49
CA ALA A 343 -13.50 20.57 12.14
C ALA A 343 -12.96 21.87 11.56
N LEU A 344 -13.00 22.04 10.23
CA LEU A 344 -12.61 23.28 9.56
C LEU A 344 -13.52 24.45 9.96
N SER A 345 -14.84 24.23 9.99
CA SER A 345 -15.81 25.23 10.46
C SER A 345 -15.53 25.64 11.91
N ALA A 346 -15.24 24.69 12.79
CA ALA A 346 -14.90 24.97 14.19
C ALA A 346 -13.65 25.86 14.34
N LEU A 347 -12.64 25.69 13.49
CA LEU A 347 -11.46 26.56 13.52
C LEU A 347 -11.80 28.02 13.21
N ASP A 348 -12.83 28.29 12.41
CA ASP A 348 -13.21 29.65 12.00
C ASP A 348 -13.87 30.47 13.11
N HIS A 349 -14.50 29.80 14.08
CA HIS A 349 -15.07 30.45 15.27
C HIS A 349 -14.45 29.92 16.58
N TRP A 350 -13.19 29.56 16.55
CA TRP A 350 -12.48 28.87 17.63
C TRP A 350 -12.67 29.43 19.03
N PRO A 351 -12.67 30.75 19.27
CA PRO A 351 -12.91 31.28 20.61
C PRO A 351 -14.25 30.87 21.22
N SER A 352 -15.28 30.74 20.37
CA SER A 352 -16.65 30.35 20.74
C SER A 352 -16.99 28.89 20.46
N ALA A 353 -16.03 28.08 19.96
CA ALA A 353 -16.24 26.68 19.66
C ALA A 353 -16.64 25.88 20.92
N THR A 354 -17.66 25.04 20.78
CA THR A 354 -18.15 24.18 21.84
C THR A 354 -17.12 23.09 22.25
N PRO A 355 -17.24 22.49 23.43
CA PRO A 355 -16.39 21.35 23.83
C PRO A 355 -16.43 20.19 22.83
N ALA A 356 -17.58 19.90 22.23
CA ALA A 356 -17.74 18.85 21.23
C ALA A 356 -16.98 19.17 19.94
N GLU A 357 -17.06 20.40 19.43
CA GLU A 357 -16.31 20.87 18.27
C GLU A 357 -14.80 20.85 18.51
N ARG A 358 -14.35 21.27 19.70
CA ARG A 358 -12.93 21.18 20.09
C ARG A 358 -12.44 19.74 20.14
N THR A 359 -13.25 18.83 20.69
CA THR A 359 -12.95 17.40 20.75
C THR A 359 -12.84 16.82 19.33
N LEU A 360 -13.80 17.14 18.44
CA LEU A 360 -13.76 16.70 17.04
C LEU A 360 -12.54 17.27 16.32
N ALA A 361 -12.24 18.54 16.48
CA ALA A 361 -11.05 19.18 15.91
C ALA A 361 -9.78 18.48 16.43
N GLY A 362 -9.67 18.24 17.72
CA GLY A 362 -8.55 17.47 18.29
C GLY A 362 -8.39 16.09 17.66
N LYS A 363 -9.50 15.37 17.43
CA LYS A 363 -9.50 14.07 16.77
C LYS A 363 -9.06 14.18 15.29
N VAL A 364 -9.59 15.14 14.54
CA VAL A 364 -9.31 15.30 13.10
C VAL A 364 -7.89 15.80 12.89
N PHE A 365 -7.46 16.85 13.59
CA PHE A 365 -6.13 17.44 13.42
C PHE A 365 -5.02 16.68 14.16
N GLY A 366 -5.37 15.87 15.14
CA GLY A 366 -4.44 14.96 15.84
C GLY A 366 -4.34 13.57 15.22
N ASN A 367 -5.04 13.30 14.12
CA ASN A 367 -4.94 12.02 13.42
C ASN A 367 -3.63 11.92 12.64
N TYR A 368 -2.55 11.72 13.39
CA TYR A 368 -1.22 11.51 12.83
C TYR A 368 -0.88 10.04 12.70
N LEU A 369 0.02 9.77 11.76
CA LEU A 369 0.79 8.54 11.76
C LEU A 369 1.55 8.43 13.10
N SER A 370 1.67 7.23 13.63
CA SER A 370 2.49 7.03 14.85
C SER A 370 3.97 6.95 14.53
N PRO A 371 4.87 7.17 15.51
CA PRO A 371 6.31 6.94 15.31
C PRO A 371 6.64 5.55 14.79
N GLY A 372 5.92 4.51 15.25
CA GLY A 372 6.09 3.14 14.76
C GLY A 372 5.67 2.95 13.31
N PHE A 373 4.56 3.59 12.90
CA PHE A 373 4.15 3.61 11.50
C PHE A 373 5.20 4.28 10.62
N ALA A 374 5.66 5.48 11.00
CA ALA A 374 6.66 6.24 10.25
C ALA A 374 7.99 5.46 10.14
N ALA A 375 8.42 4.80 11.22
CA ALA A 375 9.62 3.97 11.22
C ALA A 375 9.52 2.81 10.22
N ALA A 376 8.40 2.10 10.20
CA ALA A 376 8.17 1.01 9.24
C ALA A 376 8.01 1.54 7.81
N PHE A 377 7.27 2.65 7.63
CA PHE A 377 7.08 3.30 6.33
C PHE A 377 8.41 3.64 5.68
N PHE A 378 9.25 4.41 6.35
CA PHE A 378 10.56 4.81 5.80
C PHE A 378 11.50 3.62 5.62
N SER A 379 11.49 2.64 6.54
CA SER A 379 12.33 1.45 6.39
C SER A 379 11.99 0.67 5.13
N VAL A 380 10.71 0.41 4.87
CA VAL A 380 10.29 -0.33 3.67
C VAL A 380 10.47 0.50 2.40
N THR A 381 9.99 1.74 2.38
CA THR A 381 10.03 2.57 1.15
C THR A 381 11.44 2.93 0.72
N CYS A 382 12.36 3.15 1.68
CA CYS A 382 13.76 3.45 1.38
C CYS A 382 14.58 2.19 1.04
N ASN A 383 14.16 0.99 1.50
CA ASN A 383 14.85 -0.26 1.23
C ASN A 383 14.40 -0.95 -0.05
N ASP A 384 13.12 -0.89 -0.42
CA ASP A 384 12.56 -1.71 -1.52
C ASP A 384 13.06 -1.31 -2.89
N THR A 385 13.31 -0.02 -3.12
CA THR A 385 13.73 0.50 -4.41
C THR A 385 14.77 1.62 -4.25
N PRO A 386 15.65 1.82 -5.25
CA PRO A 386 16.66 2.86 -5.15
C PRO A 386 16.03 4.26 -5.19
N TRP A 387 16.59 5.18 -4.41
CA TRP A 387 16.27 6.59 -4.40
C TRP A 387 17.43 7.43 -4.92
N ARG A 388 17.12 8.47 -5.68
CA ARG A 388 18.10 9.46 -6.12
C ARG A 388 18.71 10.17 -4.90
N ARG A 389 20.03 10.20 -4.80
CA ARG A 389 20.76 10.77 -3.66
C ARG A 389 21.02 12.27 -3.77
N ASP A 390 20.73 12.89 -4.91
CA ASP A 390 20.91 14.33 -5.16
C ASP A 390 19.83 15.15 -4.43
N LEU A 391 20.16 15.67 -3.25
CA LEU A 391 19.28 16.54 -2.47
C LEU A 391 18.92 17.84 -3.19
N GLY A 392 19.82 18.37 -4.04
CA GLY A 392 19.53 19.56 -4.86
C GLY A 392 18.40 19.30 -5.86
N HIS A 393 18.35 18.10 -6.45
CA HIS A 393 17.22 17.69 -7.28
C HIS A 393 15.90 17.69 -6.48
N TRP A 394 15.89 17.11 -5.28
CA TRP A 394 14.67 17.02 -4.47
C TRP A 394 14.18 18.40 -3.98
N ILE A 395 15.10 19.31 -3.66
CA ILE A 395 14.75 20.70 -3.33
C ILE A 395 14.05 21.39 -4.52
N ARG A 396 14.59 21.29 -5.74
CA ARG A 396 13.97 21.88 -6.94
C ARG A 396 12.63 21.21 -7.24
N ARG A 397 12.57 19.87 -7.25
CA ARG A 397 11.36 19.14 -7.52
C ARG A 397 10.24 19.48 -6.52
N SER A 398 10.55 19.51 -5.23
CA SER A 398 9.56 19.90 -4.22
C SER A 398 9.10 21.36 -4.32
N ALA A 399 9.91 22.25 -4.90
CA ALA A 399 9.47 23.63 -5.18
C ALA A 399 8.44 23.65 -6.32
N GLU A 400 8.68 22.89 -7.39
CA GLU A 400 7.75 22.70 -8.51
C GLU A 400 6.43 22.07 -8.02
N ASP A 401 6.53 20.98 -7.26
CA ASP A 401 5.37 20.28 -6.70
C ASP A 401 4.59 21.15 -5.70
N THR A 402 5.27 21.97 -4.89
CA THR A 402 4.61 22.91 -3.97
C THR A 402 3.85 24.00 -4.72
N ALA A 403 4.41 24.51 -5.83
CA ALA A 403 3.75 25.53 -6.64
C ALA A 403 2.52 24.98 -7.38
N ALA A 404 2.62 23.78 -7.95
CA ALA A 404 1.55 23.15 -8.71
C ALA A 404 0.50 22.44 -7.83
N HIS A 405 0.93 21.84 -6.72
CA HIS A 405 0.12 20.97 -5.86
C HIS A 405 0.37 21.29 -4.38
N PRO A 406 -0.02 22.50 -3.92
CA PRO A 406 0.39 23.01 -2.60
C PRO A 406 -0.04 22.14 -1.42
N LEU A 407 -1.13 21.40 -1.53
CA LEU A 407 -1.63 20.58 -0.41
C LEU A 407 -0.62 19.49 0.03
N ALA A 408 0.03 18.80 -0.91
CA ALA A 408 0.92 17.69 -0.61
C ALA A 408 2.37 17.90 -1.08
N GLY A 409 2.61 18.75 -2.09
CA GLY A 409 3.91 18.86 -2.76
C GLY A 409 5.08 19.23 -1.86
N ALA A 410 4.82 20.03 -0.83
CA ALA A 410 5.88 20.49 0.07
C ALA A 410 6.43 19.38 0.98
N ARG A 411 5.60 18.43 1.43
CA ARG A 411 6.00 17.33 2.32
C ARG A 411 6.95 16.33 1.63
N GLU A 412 6.88 16.25 0.30
CA GLU A 412 7.67 15.29 -0.49
C GLU A 412 9.18 15.50 -0.33
N LEU A 413 9.62 16.73 -0.01
CA LEU A 413 11.03 16.98 0.30
C LEU A 413 11.48 16.20 1.55
N ALA A 414 10.66 16.15 2.60
CA ALA A 414 11.00 15.44 3.83
C ALA A 414 11.11 13.93 3.58
N TYR A 415 10.22 13.37 2.77
CA TYR A 415 10.21 11.95 2.42
C TYR A 415 11.40 11.59 1.53
N ALA A 416 11.58 12.34 0.45
CA ALA A 416 12.69 12.13 -0.47
C ALA A 416 14.06 12.35 0.20
N ALA A 417 14.21 13.36 1.04
CA ALA A 417 15.47 13.63 1.76
C ALA A 417 15.82 12.52 2.75
N THR A 418 14.80 11.93 3.40
CA THR A 418 15.00 10.78 4.29
C THR A 418 15.55 9.59 3.50
N CYS A 419 14.90 9.19 2.40
CA CYS A 419 15.35 8.05 1.60
C CYS A 419 16.63 8.34 0.79
N ALA A 420 16.85 9.58 0.33
CA ALA A 420 18.10 9.99 -0.30
C ALA A 420 19.30 9.89 0.64
N SER A 421 19.07 10.03 1.96
CA SER A 421 20.08 9.90 3.01
C SER A 421 20.17 8.48 3.60
N TRP A 422 19.34 7.54 3.13
CA TRP A 422 19.27 6.18 3.65
C TRP A 422 20.52 5.38 3.28
N PRO A 423 21.24 4.77 4.27
CA PRO A 423 22.54 4.16 4.01
C PRO A 423 22.45 2.71 3.50
N VAL A 424 21.29 2.06 3.64
CA VAL A 424 21.12 0.66 3.24
C VAL A 424 20.92 0.59 1.72
N PRO A 425 21.62 -0.31 1.01
CA PRO A 425 21.36 -0.57 -0.39
C PRO A 425 19.92 -1.06 -0.63
N ALA A 426 19.34 -0.69 -1.77
CA ALA A 426 18.02 -1.18 -2.15
C ALA A 426 18.01 -2.70 -2.29
N ALA A 427 16.91 -3.33 -1.86
CA ALA A 427 16.68 -4.76 -2.01
C ALA A 427 16.62 -5.18 -3.49
N PRO A 428 16.92 -6.46 -3.79
CA PRO A 428 16.68 -7.01 -5.11
C PRO A 428 15.22 -6.86 -5.53
N ARG A 429 15.00 -6.30 -6.70
CA ARG A 429 13.66 -6.00 -7.19
C ARG A 429 12.96 -7.24 -7.73
N VAL A 430 11.74 -7.53 -7.26
CA VAL A 430 10.85 -8.54 -7.84
C VAL A 430 10.18 -7.95 -9.10
N ARG A 431 10.42 -8.57 -10.26
CA ARG A 431 9.80 -8.14 -11.51
C ARG A 431 8.41 -8.77 -11.67
N VAL A 432 7.39 -8.00 -11.39
CA VAL A 432 5.99 -8.43 -11.54
C VAL A 432 5.65 -8.69 -13.01
N THR A 433 5.06 -9.84 -13.33
CA THR A 433 4.73 -10.22 -14.71
C THR A 433 3.35 -10.85 -14.88
N GLY A 434 2.72 -11.34 -13.83
CA GLY A 434 1.47 -12.10 -13.87
C GLY A 434 1.62 -13.55 -14.39
N LYS A 435 2.84 -14.02 -14.68
CA LYS A 435 3.06 -15.36 -15.25
C LYS A 435 2.69 -16.46 -14.26
N GLY A 436 1.81 -17.39 -14.69
CA GLY A 436 1.42 -18.56 -13.89
C GLY A 436 0.38 -18.25 -12.81
N LEU A 437 -0.16 -17.03 -12.79
CA LEU A 437 -1.21 -16.64 -11.86
C LEU A 437 -2.61 -16.97 -12.37
N PRO A 438 -3.56 -17.26 -11.48
CA PRO A 438 -4.97 -17.12 -11.80
C PRO A 438 -5.29 -15.65 -12.10
N THR A 439 -6.45 -15.40 -12.71
CA THR A 439 -6.94 -14.03 -12.90
C THR A 439 -6.89 -13.27 -11.57
N THR A 440 -6.18 -12.15 -11.55
CA THR A 440 -6.10 -11.26 -10.38
C THR A 440 -7.07 -10.10 -10.58
N LEU A 441 -7.89 -9.80 -9.58
CA LEU A 441 -8.79 -8.67 -9.60
C LEU A 441 -8.10 -7.43 -9.04
N MET A 442 -8.10 -6.33 -9.80
CA MET A 442 -7.55 -5.04 -9.39
C MET A 442 -8.68 -4.02 -9.32
N LEU A 443 -8.72 -3.21 -8.27
CA LEU A 443 -9.75 -2.19 -8.05
C LEU A 443 -9.07 -0.84 -7.91
N ASN A 444 -9.59 0.22 -8.57
CA ASN A 444 -9.09 1.59 -8.35
C ASN A 444 -10.14 2.64 -8.70
N SER A 445 -10.20 3.73 -7.95
CA SER A 445 -10.97 4.91 -8.33
C SER A 445 -10.13 5.90 -9.12
N VAL A 446 -10.79 6.70 -9.98
CA VAL A 446 -10.08 7.64 -10.88
C VAL A 446 -9.49 8.85 -10.15
N HIS A 447 -10.03 9.21 -8.98
CA HIS A 447 -9.53 10.32 -8.14
C HIS A 447 -8.87 9.82 -6.85
N ASP A 448 -8.45 8.54 -6.78
CA ASP A 448 -7.74 8.03 -5.59
C ASP A 448 -6.56 8.95 -5.24
N PRO A 449 -6.53 9.52 -4.01
CA PRO A 449 -5.52 10.50 -3.65
C PRO A 449 -4.14 9.89 -3.40
N ALA A 450 -4.07 8.67 -2.91
CA ALA A 450 -2.84 8.04 -2.44
C ALA A 450 -2.24 7.05 -3.45
N THR A 451 -3.10 6.32 -4.17
CA THR A 451 -2.71 5.38 -5.22
C THR A 451 -3.30 5.83 -6.54
N TYR A 452 -2.64 6.82 -7.12
CA TYR A 452 -3.15 7.53 -8.29
C TYR A 452 -3.45 6.58 -9.46
N TYR A 453 -4.54 6.86 -10.16
CA TYR A 453 -5.11 5.97 -11.18
C TYR A 453 -4.13 5.64 -12.31
N GLU A 454 -3.30 6.58 -12.73
CA GLU A 454 -2.28 6.38 -13.77
C GLU A 454 -1.21 5.33 -13.33
N GLY A 455 -0.88 5.29 -12.03
CA GLY A 455 -0.02 4.26 -11.45
C GLY A 455 -0.70 2.89 -11.41
N ALA A 456 -2.00 2.85 -11.07
CA ALA A 456 -2.78 1.61 -11.13
C ALA A 456 -2.87 1.04 -12.54
N LEU A 457 -2.98 1.89 -13.58
CA LEU A 457 -2.92 1.47 -14.99
C LEU A 457 -1.55 0.90 -15.37
N ALA A 458 -0.46 1.47 -14.84
CA ALA A 458 0.89 0.92 -15.06
C ALA A 458 1.04 -0.45 -14.40
N ALA A 459 0.59 -0.59 -13.16
CA ALA A 459 0.56 -1.83 -12.40
C ALA A 459 -0.28 -2.92 -13.12
N HIS A 460 -1.46 -2.57 -13.64
CA HIS A 460 -2.32 -3.46 -14.39
C HIS A 460 -1.65 -3.98 -15.67
N ARG A 461 -0.99 -3.09 -16.43
CA ARG A 461 -0.21 -3.51 -17.62
C ARG A 461 0.92 -4.47 -17.27
N ALA A 462 1.56 -4.30 -16.11
CA ALA A 462 2.64 -5.17 -15.65
C ALA A 462 2.12 -6.54 -15.18
N LEU A 463 1.00 -6.57 -14.47
CA LEU A 463 0.37 -7.79 -13.95
C LEU A 463 -0.55 -8.40 -15.01
N ARG A 464 0.03 -8.99 -16.05
CA ARG A 464 -0.71 -9.58 -17.17
C ARG A 464 -1.72 -10.64 -16.70
N GLY A 465 -2.91 -10.64 -17.28
CA GLY A 465 -4.01 -11.52 -16.89
C GLY A 465 -4.84 -11.00 -15.72
N SER A 466 -4.53 -9.84 -15.17
CA SER A 466 -5.41 -9.16 -14.22
C SER A 466 -6.66 -8.58 -14.92
N ARG A 467 -7.67 -8.25 -14.12
CA ARG A 467 -8.87 -7.51 -14.54
C ARG A 467 -9.01 -6.29 -13.67
N LEU A 468 -9.13 -5.14 -14.30
CA LEU A 468 -9.26 -3.87 -13.59
C LEU A 468 -10.74 -3.48 -13.48
N VAL A 469 -11.18 -3.25 -12.25
CA VAL A 469 -12.45 -2.60 -11.94
C VAL A 469 -12.16 -1.14 -11.64
N THR A 470 -12.54 -0.26 -12.55
CA THR A 470 -12.37 1.19 -12.40
C THR A 470 -13.62 1.79 -11.78
N VAL A 471 -13.47 2.50 -10.66
CA VAL A 471 -14.55 3.30 -10.09
C VAL A 471 -14.48 4.71 -10.68
N THR A 472 -15.43 5.02 -11.59
CA THR A 472 -15.53 6.32 -12.24
C THR A 472 -16.29 7.33 -11.37
N GLY A 473 -15.98 8.62 -11.51
CA GLY A 473 -16.67 9.70 -10.79
C GLY A 473 -16.42 9.72 -9.26
N GLY A 474 -15.44 8.96 -8.78
CA GLY A 474 -15.11 8.86 -7.37
C GLY A 474 -13.61 8.83 -7.09
N GLY A 475 -13.26 9.02 -5.82
CA GLY A 475 -11.88 9.12 -5.40
C GLY A 475 -11.60 8.50 -4.02
N ASP A 476 -12.46 7.64 -3.52
CA ASP A 476 -12.19 6.95 -2.27
C ASP A 476 -11.01 5.99 -2.44
N HIS A 477 -10.21 5.89 -1.38
CA HIS A 477 -9.10 4.95 -1.27
C HIS A 477 -9.57 3.69 -0.52
N GLY A 478 -9.48 2.53 -1.19
CA GLY A 478 -10.14 1.30 -0.76
C GLY A 478 -11.57 1.22 -1.32
N GLN A 479 -11.79 0.35 -2.31
CA GLN A 479 -13.04 0.30 -3.04
C GLN A 479 -14.00 -0.76 -2.50
N TYR A 480 -13.46 -1.93 -2.13
CA TYR A 480 -14.25 -3.04 -1.62
C TYR A 480 -14.70 -2.77 -0.19
N GLN A 481 -15.96 -3.10 0.12
CA GLN A 481 -16.59 -2.85 1.42
C GLN A 481 -16.78 -1.36 1.76
N ASN A 482 -16.80 -0.53 0.73
CA ASN A 482 -17.02 0.92 0.88
C ASN A 482 -18.41 1.37 0.43
N GLY A 483 -19.34 0.42 0.27
CA GLY A 483 -20.75 0.69 -0.04
C GLY A 483 -21.04 0.91 -1.52
N ASN A 484 -20.14 0.49 -2.42
CA ASN A 484 -20.40 0.42 -3.85
C ASN A 484 -20.86 -0.98 -4.23
N ALA A 485 -22.18 -1.15 -4.46
CA ALA A 485 -22.79 -2.45 -4.75
C ALA A 485 -22.22 -3.13 -6.02
N CYS A 486 -21.80 -2.35 -7.03
CA CYS A 486 -21.17 -2.87 -8.24
C CYS A 486 -19.82 -3.52 -7.90
N VAL A 487 -18.95 -2.81 -7.18
CA VAL A 487 -17.64 -3.33 -6.74
C VAL A 487 -17.82 -4.51 -5.80
N ASP A 488 -18.69 -4.36 -4.78
CA ASP A 488 -18.91 -5.40 -3.77
C ASP A 488 -19.47 -6.68 -4.41
N GLY A 489 -20.38 -6.56 -5.37
CA GLY A 489 -20.92 -7.68 -6.13
C GLY A 489 -19.85 -8.44 -6.92
N ILE A 490 -19.00 -7.73 -7.67
CA ILE A 490 -17.90 -8.31 -8.45
C ILE A 490 -16.90 -9.03 -7.54
N VAL A 491 -16.47 -8.39 -6.46
CA VAL A 491 -15.49 -8.97 -5.55
C VAL A 491 -16.05 -10.18 -4.83
N ASN A 492 -17.31 -10.12 -4.36
CA ASN A 492 -17.98 -11.25 -3.71
C ASN A 492 -18.11 -12.44 -4.66
N ALA A 493 -18.58 -12.24 -5.91
CA ALA A 493 -18.67 -13.29 -6.90
C ALA A 493 -17.30 -13.92 -7.18
N TYR A 494 -16.27 -13.10 -7.31
CA TYR A 494 -14.91 -13.59 -7.51
C TYR A 494 -14.39 -14.38 -6.31
N LEU A 495 -14.51 -13.85 -5.09
CA LEU A 495 -14.02 -14.54 -3.89
C LEU A 495 -14.83 -15.80 -3.57
N LEU A 496 -16.16 -15.77 -3.72
CA LEU A 496 -17.01 -16.90 -3.37
C LEU A 496 -17.08 -17.95 -4.49
N ASP A 497 -17.20 -17.57 -5.74
CA ASP A 497 -17.49 -18.49 -6.83
C ASP A 497 -16.36 -18.60 -7.87
N GLY A 498 -15.33 -17.75 -7.77
CA GLY A 498 -14.25 -17.67 -8.75
C GLY A 498 -14.66 -16.95 -10.03
N ALA A 499 -15.83 -16.31 -10.04
CA ALA A 499 -16.37 -15.60 -11.20
C ALA A 499 -15.67 -14.25 -11.38
N ALA A 500 -14.53 -14.25 -12.08
CA ALA A 500 -13.86 -13.04 -12.50
C ALA A 500 -14.54 -12.44 -13.75
N PRO A 501 -14.57 -11.11 -13.90
CA PRO A 501 -14.99 -10.49 -15.16
C PRO A 501 -14.14 -10.96 -16.34
N GLU A 502 -14.77 -11.14 -17.51
CA GLU A 502 -14.05 -11.51 -18.75
C GLU A 502 -13.14 -10.38 -19.25
N HIS A 503 -13.55 -9.14 -19.02
CA HIS A 503 -12.86 -7.91 -19.42
C HIS A 503 -12.75 -6.94 -18.24
N ASP A 504 -12.00 -5.86 -18.40
CA ASP A 504 -11.99 -4.75 -17.47
C ASP A 504 -13.39 -4.12 -17.38
N VAL A 505 -13.77 -3.68 -16.17
CA VAL A 505 -15.13 -3.21 -15.86
C VAL A 505 -15.06 -1.80 -15.27
N ALA A 506 -16.06 -0.98 -15.60
CA ALA A 506 -16.29 0.29 -14.92
C ALA A 506 -17.50 0.19 -13.98
N CYS A 507 -17.32 0.64 -12.75
CA CYS A 507 -18.39 0.87 -11.78
C CYS A 507 -18.51 2.38 -11.54
N GLU A 508 -19.71 2.91 -11.49
CA GLU A 508 -19.91 4.31 -11.11
C GLU A 508 -19.78 4.46 -9.59
N ALA A 509 -19.15 5.54 -9.14
CA ALA A 509 -19.07 5.83 -7.70
C ALA A 509 -20.45 6.15 -7.13
N GLY A 510 -20.67 5.75 -5.90
CA GLY A 510 -21.85 6.18 -5.15
C GLY A 510 -21.85 7.70 -4.89
N PRO A 511 -23.01 8.27 -4.51
CA PRO A 511 -23.10 9.71 -4.22
C PRO A 511 -22.20 10.08 -3.04
N LEU A 512 -21.65 11.28 -3.09
CA LEU A 512 -20.93 11.87 -1.96
C LEU A 512 -21.87 12.03 -0.74
N PRO A 513 -21.34 12.00 0.49
CA PRO A 513 -22.18 11.98 1.70
C PRO A 513 -23.03 13.23 1.81
N VAL A 514 -24.22 13.07 2.40
CA VAL A 514 -25.02 14.18 2.88
C VAL A 514 -24.59 14.47 4.33
N PRO A 515 -24.38 15.71 4.72
CA PRO A 515 -24.09 16.05 6.11
C PRO A 515 -25.15 15.48 7.04
N PRO A 516 -24.80 15.04 8.27
CA PRO A 516 -25.80 14.69 9.26
C PRO A 516 -26.70 15.89 9.52
N GLY A 517 -28.01 15.67 9.48
CA GLY A 517 -29.00 16.72 9.79
C GLY A 517 -28.70 17.34 11.15
N ARG A 518 -28.87 18.66 11.28
CA ARG A 518 -28.96 19.28 12.61
C ARG A 518 -30.27 18.77 13.21
N GLY A 519 -30.20 17.81 14.15
CA GLY A 519 -31.34 17.36 14.95
C GLY A 519 -31.87 18.50 15.83
#